data_5bef8b8b266a34a19b3e8f2ea9ae8e79
#
_entry.id   5bef8b8b266a34a19b3e8f2ea9ae8e79
#
_cell.length_a   1.000
_cell.length_b   1.000
_cell.length_c   1.000
_cell.angle_alpha   90.00
_cell.angle_beta   90.00
_cell.angle_gamma   90.00
#
_symmetry.space_group_name_H-M   'P 1'
#
loop_
_entity.id
_entity.type
_entity.pdbx_description
1 polymer ?
#
loop_
_entity_poly.entity_id
_entity_poly.type
_entity_poly.pdbx_seq_one_letter_code
_entity_poly.pdbx_strand_id
1 'polypeptide(L)'
;INMNAKLLPLKLLLITLMLVSAVNAQIILNSNRKPVVGDSFTTSYMDTTGVTEGPSGSNIAWDFSNLVATGEQWNVQYVDPSVAPNHSLYPDADIAVSYDGIAHTFYDTDGNSVNSLGVAYEGYSIVYSNSEKVAEFPFTLSATFVDSFNAAYQISGRVKIKNFGRIKMIGDAFGTIVLPDGSTRSTLRVKIDRESSDTIIINEIPIGINTFRSTTYQWYTNESKYPVIGISYVNLQTNGILSSYKQVDYNIETPTDVDDEFPQIVNGFELLQNYPNPFNPSTKISWHSSEGSHQTLKIYNVLGTEVATLVDEYKPAGSYEVEFDASKLSSGVYLYSLQSGSKTITRKMTLIK
;
A
#
# COMPACT_ATOMS: atom_id res chain seq x y z
N ILE A 1 13.30 -82.68 -7.51
CA ILE A 1 14.19 -81.58 -7.93
C ILE A 1 13.59 -80.31 -7.38
N ASN A 2 14.20 -79.83 -6.28
CA ASN A 2 13.85 -78.58 -5.61
C ASN A 2 14.38 -77.37 -6.40
N MET A 3 13.49 -76.43 -6.70
CA MET A 3 13.88 -75.08 -7.08
C MET A 3 13.28 -74.07 -6.11
N ASN A 4 14.10 -73.64 -5.16
CA ASN A 4 13.80 -72.48 -4.28
C ASN A 4 13.96 -71.20 -5.07
N ALA A 5 12.86 -70.54 -5.39
CA ALA A 5 12.84 -69.14 -5.87
C ALA A 5 12.81 -68.21 -4.66
N LYS A 6 13.94 -67.54 -4.41
CA LYS A 6 14.04 -66.46 -3.42
C LYS A 6 13.30 -65.22 -3.95
N LEU A 7 12.17 -64.87 -3.33
CA LEU A 7 11.50 -63.61 -3.51
C LEU A 7 12.33 -62.45 -2.90
N LEU A 8 12.79 -61.55 -3.75
CA LEU A 8 13.42 -60.29 -3.37
C LEU A 8 12.32 -59.31 -2.93
N PRO A 9 12.37 -58.65 -1.77
CA PRO A 9 11.36 -57.67 -1.41
C PRO A 9 11.60 -56.37 -2.21
N LEU A 10 10.62 -56.03 -3.03
CA LEU A 10 10.52 -54.77 -3.73
C LEU A 10 10.33 -53.67 -2.68
N LYS A 11 11.40 -52.95 -2.31
CA LYS A 11 11.27 -51.71 -1.52
C LYS A 11 10.63 -50.65 -2.39
N LEU A 12 9.35 -50.42 -2.15
CA LEU A 12 8.61 -49.29 -2.71
C LEU A 12 9.19 -48.02 -2.10
N LEU A 13 10.05 -47.34 -2.86
CA LEU A 13 10.54 -46.00 -2.50
C LEU A 13 9.40 -45.01 -2.75
N LEU A 14 8.64 -44.70 -1.70
CA LEU A 14 7.70 -43.60 -1.70
C LEU A 14 8.48 -42.29 -1.71
N ILE A 15 8.73 -41.73 -2.90
CA ILE A 15 9.20 -40.37 -3.03
C ILE A 15 7.97 -39.49 -2.74
N THR A 16 7.80 -39.08 -1.50
CA THR A 16 6.91 -37.97 -1.15
C THR A 16 7.53 -36.72 -1.76
N LEU A 17 7.01 -36.31 -2.89
CA LEU A 17 7.26 -35.00 -3.47
C LEU A 17 6.64 -33.97 -2.49
N MET A 18 7.40 -33.47 -1.53
CA MET A 18 7.02 -32.29 -0.77
C MET A 18 7.00 -31.14 -1.76
N LEU A 19 5.80 -30.84 -2.26
CA LEU A 19 5.51 -29.53 -2.79
C LEU A 19 5.68 -28.53 -1.65
N VAL A 20 6.88 -27.98 -1.52
CA VAL A 20 7.09 -26.76 -0.76
C VAL A 20 6.36 -25.68 -1.55
N SER A 21 5.08 -25.50 -1.26
CA SER A 21 4.40 -24.26 -1.61
C SER A 21 5.15 -23.17 -0.85
N ALA A 22 5.98 -22.41 -1.54
CA ALA A 22 6.45 -21.14 -1.02
C ALA A 22 5.18 -20.35 -0.64
N VAL A 23 4.88 -20.29 0.65
CA VAL A 23 3.86 -19.41 1.18
C VAL A 23 4.46 -18.03 1.01
N ASN A 24 4.17 -17.39 -0.12
CA ASN A 24 4.49 -15.98 -0.31
C ASN A 24 3.81 -15.23 0.83
N ALA A 25 4.59 -14.55 1.67
CA ALA A 25 4.05 -13.75 2.75
C ALA A 25 3.07 -12.73 2.16
N GLN A 26 1.85 -12.72 2.67
CA GLN A 26 0.81 -11.81 2.22
C GLN A 26 1.25 -10.37 2.45
N ILE A 27 1.18 -9.54 1.40
CA ILE A 27 1.50 -8.12 1.50
C ILE A 27 0.46 -7.41 2.37
N ILE A 28 0.96 -6.60 3.30
CA ILE A 28 0.16 -5.71 4.13
C ILE A 28 0.59 -4.28 3.82
N LEU A 29 -0.34 -3.47 3.33
CA LEU A 29 -0.10 -2.04 3.17
C LEU A 29 -0.27 -1.38 4.53
N ASN A 30 0.83 -0.95 5.12
CA ASN A 30 0.85 -0.29 6.43
C ASN A 30 0.88 1.24 6.28
N SER A 31 0.69 1.96 7.38
CA SER A 31 0.66 3.43 7.42
C SER A 31 1.97 4.10 6.99
N ASN A 32 3.10 3.39 6.96
CA ASN A 32 4.36 3.89 6.39
C ASN A 32 4.30 4.10 4.85
N ARG A 33 3.23 3.61 4.21
CA ARG A 33 2.94 3.85 2.79
C ARG A 33 2.12 5.10 2.54
N LYS A 34 1.78 5.86 3.57
CA LYS A 34 1.17 7.16 3.34
C LYS A 34 2.12 8.05 2.54
N PRO A 35 1.58 8.86 1.62
CA PRO A 35 2.40 9.82 0.90
C PRO A 35 3.05 10.82 1.86
N VAL A 36 4.23 11.30 1.51
CA VAL A 36 4.92 12.38 2.22
C VAL A 36 5.39 13.43 1.22
N VAL A 37 5.56 14.66 1.67
CA VAL A 37 6.11 15.75 0.85
C VAL A 37 7.50 15.35 0.35
N GLY A 38 7.74 15.49 -0.96
CA GLY A 38 8.97 15.08 -1.62
C GLY A 38 8.86 13.73 -2.38
N ASP A 39 7.86 12.92 -2.09
CA ASP A 39 7.61 11.72 -2.91
C ASP A 39 7.33 12.10 -4.37
N SER A 40 7.81 11.28 -5.30
CA SER A 40 7.51 11.47 -6.72
C SER A 40 7.64 10.17 -7.49
N PHE A 41 6.90 10.05 -8.58
CA PHE A 41 7.04 8.98 -9.55
C PHE A 41 6.58 9.43 -10.93
N THR A 42 7.03 8.72 -11.97
CA THR A 42 6.55 8.93 -13.34
C THR A 42 5.57 7.82 -13.71
N THR A 43 4.39 8.20 -14.14
CA THR A 43 3.39 7.30 -14.72
C THR A 43 3.58 7.26 -16.23
N SER A 44 3.79 6.07 -16.78
CA SER A 44 3.82 5.82 -18.23
C SER A 44 2.54 5.16 -18.67
N TYR A 45 1.88 5.69 -19.70
CA TYR A 45 0.72 5.04 -20.30
C TYR A 45 1.15 3.91 -21.22
N MET A 46 0.46 2.78 -21.10
CA MET A 46 0.73 1.56 -21.84
C MET A 46 -0.36 1.27 -22.86
N ASP A 47 0.00 0.61 -23.96
CA ASP A 47 -1.00 0.05 -24.88
C ASP A 47 -1.92 -0.91 -24.14
N THR A 48 -3.21 -0.73 -24.33
CA THR A 48 -4.23 -1.49 -23.60
C THR A 48 -4.60 -2.80 -24.30
N THR A 49 -4.07 -3.07 -25.49
CA THR A 49 -4.42 -4.22 -26.31
C THR A 49 -4.01 -5.52 -25.64
N GLY A 50 -4.99 -6.41 -25.40
CA GLY A 50 -4.75 -7.72 -24.79
C GLY A 50 -4.44 -7.71 -23.28
N VAL A 51 -4.27 -6.54 -22.66
CA VAL A 51 -4.00 -6.43 -21.22
C VAL A 51 -5.29 -6.67 -20.44
N THR A 52 -5.27 -7.50 -19.41
CA THR A 52 -6.42 -7.75 -18.52
C THR A 52 -5.98 -7.81 -17.07
N GLU A 53 -6.92 -7.55 -16.16
CA GLU A 53 -6.71 -7.64 -14.73
C GLU A 53 -6.51 -9.07 -14.23
N GLY A 54 -6.94 -10.07 -15.01
CA GLY A 54 -6.90 -11.48 -14.59
C GLY A 54 -7.86 -11.80 -13.44
N PRO A 55 -7.84 -13.04 -12.93
CA PRO A 55 -8.76 -13.51 -11.89
C PRO A 55 -8.46 -12.86 -10.52
N SER A 56 -9.43 -12.92 -9.60
CA SER A 56 -9.26 -12.61 -8.17
C SER A 56 -8.87 -13.84 -7.38
N GLY A 57 -8.42 -13.65 -6.13
CA GLY A 57 -8.09 -14.73 -5.19
C GLY A 57 -6.62 -14.78 -4.80
N SER A 58 -6.18 -15.91 -4.29
CA SER A 58 -4.81 -16.12 -3.79
C SER A 58 -3.94 -16.89 -4.79
N ASN A 59 -2.63 -16.68 -4.71
CA ASN A 59 -1.63 -17.36 -5.55
C ASN A 59 -1.82 -17.13 -7.06
N ILE A 60 -2.24 -15.93 -7.43
CA ILE A 60 -2.40 -15.53 -8.82
C ILE A 60 -1.03 -15.12 -9.39
N ALA A 61 -0.78 -15.47 -10.64
CA ALA A 61 0.39 -14.99 -11.37
C ALA A 61 -0.05 -14.03 -12.48
N TRP A 62 0.49 -12.83 -12.48
CA TRP A 62 0.30 -11.84 -13.53
C TRP A 62 1.61 -11.64 -14.26
N ASP A 63 1.53 -11.58 -15.59
CA ASP A 63 2.68 -11.29 -16.45
C ASP A 63 2.42 -10.01 -17.26
N PHE A 64 3.08 -8.93 -16.86
CA PHE A 64 3.06 -7.64 -17.53
C PHE A 64 4.40 -7.31 -18.20
N SER A 65 5.29 -8.30 -18.38
CA SER A 65 6.61 -8.12 -19.01
C SER A 65 6.54 -7.57 -20.44
N ASN A 66 5.42 -7.80 -21.11
CA ASN A 66 5.22 -7.41 -22.51
C ASN A 66 4.42 -6.10 -22.67
N LEU A 67 4.24 -5.30 -21.62
CA LEU A 67 3.60 -3.99 -21.75
C LEU A 67 4.44 -3.08 -22.66
N VAL A 68 3.75 -2.39 -23.57
CA VAL A 68 4.36 -1.45 -24.50
C VAL A 68 3.94 -0.04 -24.15
N ALA A 69 4.90 0.85 -23.89
CA ALA A 69 4.61 2.24 -23.59
C ALA A 69 4.08 2.98 -24.85
N THR A 70 3.07 3.83 -24.66
CA THR A 70 2.53 4.70 -25.73
C THR A 70 3.43 5.89 -26.03
N GLY A 71 4.36 6.22 -25.14
CA GLY A 71 5.20 7.41 -25.16
C GLY A 71 4.63 8.58 -24.36
N GLU A 72 3.40 8.49 -23.88
CA GLU A 72 2.80 9.48 -22.98
C GLU A 72 3.20 9.18 -21.54
N GLN A 73 3.61 10.22 -20.81
CA GLN A 73 4.04 10.12 -19.42
C GLN A 73 3.53 11.32 -18.62
N TRP A 74 3.35 11.12 -17.32
CA TRP A 74 2.97 12.14 -16.34
C TRP A 74 3.88 12.06 -15.13
N ASN A 75 4.30 13.23 -14.64
CA ASN A 75 5.03 13.32 -13.38
C ASN A 75 4.04 13.60 -12.24
N VAL A 76 4.07 12.72 -11.26
CA VAL A 76 3.30 12.86 -10.03
C VAL A 76 4.25 13.29 -8.94
N GLN A 77 3.96 14.42 -8.29
CA GLN A 77 4.80 14.98 -7.22
C GLN A 77 3.94 15.29 -6.00
N TYR A 78 4.41 14.85 -4.85
CA TYR A 78 3.80 15.17 -3.56
C TYR A 78 4.49 16.37 -2.96
N VAL A 79 3.76 17.47 -2.83
CA VAL A 79 4.29 18.78 -2.47
C VAL A 79 3.62 19.33 -1.21
N ASP A 80 4.29 20.29 -0.56
CA ASP A 80 3.66 21.06 0.50
C ASP A 80 2.41 21.77 -0.06
N PRO A 81 1.24 21.70 0.61
CA PRO A 81 0.03 22.34 0.12
C PRO A 81 0.19 23.83 -0.19
N SER A 82 1.05 24.54 0.53
CA SER A 82 1.25 25.99 0.38
C SER A 82 1.78 26.41 -0.99
N VAL A 83 2.45 25.48 -1.73
CA VAL A 83 2.96 25.78 -3.08
C VAL A 83 1.92 25.53 -4.17
N ALA A 84 0.80 24.86 -3.84
CA ALA A 84 -0.27 24.57 -4.78
C ALA A 84 -1.25 25.76 -4.90
N PRO A 85 -1.85 26.00 -6.09
CA PRO A 85 -2.84 27.06 -6.27
C PRO A 85 -4.07 26.81 -5.39
N ASN A 86 -4.67 27.89 -4.88
CA ASN A 86 -5.89 27.84 -4.07
C ASN A 86 -5.79 27.01 -2.77
N HIS A 87 -4.58 26.75 -2.25
CA HIS A 87 -4.33 25.98 -1.03
C HIS A 87 -5.15 26.51 0.17
N SER A 88 -5.41 27.81 0.26
CA SER A 88 -6.20 28.39 1.34
C SER A 88 -7.65 27.89 1.42
N LEU A 89 -8.14 27.22 0.38
CA LEU A 89 -9.45 26.55 0.38
C LEU A 89 -9.41 25.17 1.06
N TYR A 90 -8.22 24.65 1.37
CA TYR A 90 -7.99 23.32 1.93
C TYR A 90 -7.14 23.42 3.21
N PRO A 91 -7.65 24.10 4.26
CA PRO A 91 -6.86 24.39 5.47
C PRO A 91 -6.40 23.15 6.24
N ASP A 92 -7.10 22.02 6.07
CA ASP A 92 -6.79 20.74 6.74
C ASP A 92 -5.89 19.85 5.88
N ALA A 93 -5.41 20.32 4.72
CA ALA A 93 -4.50 19.55 3.89
C ALA A 93 -3.08 19.56 4.47
N ASP A 94 -2.50 18.40 4.64
CA ASP A 94 -1.10 18.22 5.03
C ASP A 94 -0.20 17.86 3.84
N ILE A 95 -0.79 17.47 2.70
CA ILE A 95 -0.09 17.20 1.45
C ILE A 95 -0.93 17.54 0.23
N ALA A 96 -0.28 17.98 -0.85
CA ALA A 96 -0.91 18.13 -2.16
C ALA A 96 -0.18 17.30 -3.21
N VAL A 97 -0.93 16.73 -4.16
CA VAL A 97 -0.38 15.97 -5.29
C VAL A 97 -0.51 16.79 -6.55
N SER A 98 0.62 17.10 -7.17
CA SER A 98 0.72 17.81 -8.44
C SER A 98 0.82 16.81 -9.59
N TYR A 99 0.00 17.00 -10.60
CA TYR A 99 0.04 16.27 -11.88
C TYR A 99 0.56 17.21 -12.97
N ASP A 100 1.87 17.22 -13.19
CA ASP A 100 2.55 18.13 -14.12
C ASP A 100 2.18 19.62 -13.96
N GLY A 101 1.77 20.04 -12.76
CA GLY A 101 1.30 21.39 -12.48
C GLY A 101 -0.11 21.74 -13.02
N ILE A 102 -0.78 20.84 -13.73
CA ILE A 102 -2.10 21.08 -14.34
C ILE A 102 -3.22 21.04 -13.31
N ALA A 103 -3.13 20.08 -12.38
CA ALA A 103 -4.09 19.89 -11.30
C ALA A 103 -3.37 19.56 -10.00
N HIS A 104 -3.97 19.93 -8.87
CA HIS A 104 -3.47 19.60 -7.54
C HIS A 104 -4.61 18.99 -6.73
N THR A 105 -4.43 17.76 -6.27
CA THR A 105 -5.36 17.13 -5.32
C THR A 105 -4.81 17.30 -3.90
N PHE A 106 -5.66 17.75 -2.98
CA PHE A 106 -5.30 18.01 -1.59
C PHE A 106 -5.76 16.85 -0.70
N TYR A 107 -4.89 16.41 0.20
CA TYR A 107 -5.15 15.30 1.10
C TYR A 107 -4.88 15.68 2.56
N ASP A 108 -5.72 15.10 3.43
CA ASP A 108 -5.48 14.89 4.85
C ASP A 108 -5.00 13.44 5.03
N THR A 109 -3.84 13.28 5.68
CA THR A 109 -3.20 11.98 5.92
C THR A 109 -3.14 11.63 7.40
N ASP A 110 -3.91 12.30 8.25
CA ASP A 110 -3.96 12.02 9.69
C ASP A 110 -4.56 10.63 10.00
N GLY A 111 -4.15 10.08 11.14
CA GLY A 111 -4.61 8.76 11.57
C GLY A 111 -4.15 7.62 10.66
N ASN A 112 -5.05 6.69 10.34
CA ASN A 112 -4.79 5.51 9.52
C ASN A 112 -5.41 5.60 8.12
N SER A 113 -5.77 6.78 7.65
CA SER A 113 -6.39 6.98 6.34
C SER A 113 -5.69 8.07 5.54
N VAL A 114 -6.00 8.09 4.24
CA VAL A 114 -5.72 9.21 3.34
C VAL A 114 -7.06 9.65 2.78
N ASN A 115 -7.40 10.93 3.00
CA ASN A 115 -8.68 11.49 2.63
C ASN A 115 -8.46 12.63 1.63
N SER A 116 -9.03 12.53 0.43
CA SER A 116 -9.04 13.63 -0.54
C SER A 116 -10.01 14.70 -0.09
N LEU A 117 -9.51 15.93 0.08
CA LEU A 117 -10.27 17.11 0.45
C LEU A 117 -10.82 17.84 -0.77
N GLY A 118 -10.32 17.49 -1.95
CA GLY A 118 -10.74 18.06 -3.21
C GLY A 118 -9.59 18.33 -4.17
N VAL A 119 -9.86 19.05 -5.24
CA VAL A 119 -8.89 19.30 -6.31
C VAL A 119 -8.96 20.75 -6.80
N ALA A 120 -7.79 21.35 -7.03
CA ALA A 120 -7.66 22.65 -7.68
C ALA A 120 -7.14 22.49 -9.10
N TYR A 121 -7.81 23.18 -10.03
CA TYR A 121 -7.39 23.38 -11.41
C TYR A 121 -7.08 24.85 -11.63
N GLU A 122 -6.47 25.18 -12.76
CA GLU A 122 -6.39 26.56 -13.19
C GLU A 122 -7.82 27.12 -13.42
N GLY A 123 -8.20 28.14 -12.67
CA GLY A 123 -9.48 28.83 -12.82
C GLY A 123 -10.65 28.32 -11.98
N TYR A 124 -10.62 27.13 -11.39
CA TYR A 124 -11.65 26.66 -10.48
C TYR A 124 -11.13 25.61 -9.48
N SER A 125 -11.87 25.41 -8.40
CA SER A 125 -11.57 24.42 -7.38
C SER A 125 -12.82 23.66 -6.98
N ILE A 126 -12.62 22.38 -6.66
CA ILE A 126 -13.64 21.49 -6.11
C ILE A 126 -13.24 21.19 -4.67
N VAL A 127 -13.93 21.75 -3.71
CA VAL A 127 -13.74 21.47 -2.29
C VAL A 127 -14.80 20.48 -1.85
N TYR A 128 -14.38 19.35 -1.29
CA TYR A 128 -15.32 18.36 -0.77
C TYR A 128 -15.88 18.84 0.58
N SER A 129 -17.20 18.87 0.70
CA SER A 129 -17.89 19.08 1.98
C SER A 129 -17.97 17.81 2.82
N ASN A 130 -17.78 16.66 2.18
CA ASN A 130 -17.51 15.37 2.77
C ASN A 130 -16.36 14.76 1.96
N SER A 131 -15.17 14.60 2.57
CA SER A 131 -13.95 14.13 1.93
C SER A 131 -14.10 12.70 1.39
N GLU A 132 -13.32 12.35 0.38
CA GLU A 132 -13.26 11.00 -0.17
C GLU A 132 -12.10 10.23 0.46
N LYS A 133 -12.38 9.17 1.22
CA LYS A 133 -11.33 8.27 1.71
C LYS A 133 -10.77 7.47 0.53
N VAL A 134 -9.49 7.68 0.23
CA VAL A 134 -8.78 7.03 -0.89
C VAL A 134 -7.82 5.94 -0.45
N ALA A 135 -7.50 5.85 0.84
CA ALA A 135 -6.75 4.73 1.43
C ALA A 135 -7.07 4.59 2.92
N GLU A 136 -6.91 3.37 3.44
CA GLU A 136 -7.00 3.03 4.87
C GLU A 136 -5.93 1.99 5.19
N PHE A 137 -5.27 2.12 6.35
CA PHE A 137 -4.18 1.26 6.78
C PHE A 137 -4.47 0.64 8.16
N PRO A 138 -4.05 -0.62 8.43
CA PRO A 138 -3.44 -1.55 7.47
C PRO A 138 -4.45 -2.09 6.46
N PHE A 139 -4.00 -2.36 5.21
CA PHE A 139 -4.84 -2.91 4.17
C PHE A 139 -4.21 -4.18 3.57
N THR A 140 -5.00 -5.23 3.37
CA THR A 140 -4.52 -6.55 2.98
C THR A 140 -5.58 -7.30 2.15
N LEU A 141 -5.30 -8.55 1.76
CA LEU A 141 -6.29 -9.40 1.08
C LEU A 141 -7.58 -9.50 1.91
N SER A 142 -8.71 -9.36 1.25
CA SER A 142 -10.07 -9.33 1.82
C SER A 142 -10.39 -8.10 2.68
N ALA A 143 -9.42 -7.22 2.99
CA ALA A 143 -9.73 -5.93 3.59
C ALA A 143 -10.63 -5.13 2.63
N THR A 144 -11.59 -4.39 3.18
CA THR A 144 -12.52 -3.58 2.39
C THR A 144 -13.01 -2.39 3.18
N PHE A 145 -13.18 -1.27 2.50
CA PHE A 145 -13.98 -0.17 3.01
C PHE A 145 -14.88 0.40 1.92
N VAL A 146 -15.88 1.13 2.36
CA VAL A 146 -16.80 1.91 1.53
C VAL A 146 -16.88 3.30 2.10
N ASP A 147 -16.83 4.31 1.25
CA ASP A 147 -16.98 5.69 1.63
C ASP A 147 -17.86 6.45 0.63
N SER A 148 -18.37 7.61 1.04
CA SER A 148 -19.13 8.52 0.19
C SER A 148 -18.56 9.93 0.31
N PHE A 149 -18.58 10.68 -0.78
CA PHE A 149 -18.07 12.04 -0.83
C PHE A 149 -19.04 12.95 -1.55
N ASN A 150 -18.93 14.25 -1.29
CA ASN A 150 -19.74 15.22 -1.99
C ASN A 150 -19.06 16.60 -2.06
N ALA A 151 -19.44 17.37 -3.08
CA ALA A 151 -19.00 18.74 -3.28
C ALA A 151 -20.13 19.59 -3.91
N ALA A 152 -20.04 20.89 -3.72
CA ALA A 152 -20.79 21.86 -4.49
C ALA A 152 -19.84 22.98 -4.93
N TYR A 153 -19.73 23.21 -6.24
CA TYR A 153 -18.77 24.18 -6.79
C TYR A 153 -19.34 24.90 -8.00
N GLN A 154 -18.68 25.98 -8.41
CA GLN A 154 -19.05 26.78 -9.60
C GLN A 154 -17.91 26.76 -10.61
N ILE A 155 -18.23 26.47 -11.88
CA ILE A 155 -17.26 26.52 -12.98
C ILE A 155 -17.23 27.93 -13.59
N SER A 156 -18.37 28.61 -13.62
CA SER A 156 -18.50 30.01 -14.06
C SER A 156 -19.68 30.64 -13.32
N GLY A 157 -19.73 31.94 -13.21
CA GLY A 157 -20.67 32.67 -12.36
C GLY A 157 -22.16 32.28 -12.44
N ARG A 158 -22.53 31.37 -13.36
CA ARG A 158 -23.93 30.92 -13.57
C ARG A 158 -24.09 29.39 -13.51
N VAL A 159 -23.00 28.62 -13.58
CA VAL A 159 -23.07 27.14 -13.61
C VAL A 159 -22.61 26.60 -12.27
N LYS A 160 -23.53 26.09 -11.50
CA LYS A 160 -23.32 25.42 -10.24
C LYS A 160 -23.35 23.89 -10.45
N ILE A 161 -22.42 23.17 -9.87
CA ILE A 161 -22.38 21.71 -9.90
C ILE A 161 -22.56 21.18 -8.47
N LYS A 162 -23.44 20.20 -8.32
CA LYS A 162 -23.52 19.38 -7.10
C LYS A 162 -23.01 17.99 -7.45
N ASN A 163 -21.89 17.62 -6.85
CA ASN A 163 -21.27 16.31 -6.98
C ASN A 163 -21.64 15.45 -5.78
N PHE A 164 -21.97 14.21 -6.04
CA PHE A 164 -22.09 13.14 -5.06
C PHE A 164 -21.43 11.89 -5.60
N GLY A 165 -20.63 11.20 -4.78
CA GLY A 165 -19.97 9.99 -5.19
C GLY A 165 -19.83 8.97 -4.07
N ARG A 166 -19.42 7.78 -4.46
CA ARG A 166 -19.13 6.64 -3.59
C ARG A 166 -17.92 5.91 -4.11
N ILE A 167 -17.09 5.46 -3.20
CA ILE A 167 -15.92 4.61 -3.47
C ILE A 167 -16.02 3.34 -2.64
N LYS A 168 -15.60 2.22 -3.23
CA LYS A 168 -15.39 0.95 -2.55
C LYS A 168 -14.03 0.43 -2.92
N MET A 169 -13.23 0.10 -1.91
CA MET A 169 -11.94 -0.58 -2.09
C MET A 169 -11.97 -1.96 -1.48
N ILE A 170 -11.28 -2.90 -2.14
CA ILE A 170 -11.11 -4.27 -1.64
C ILE A 170 -9.75 -4.82 -2.09
N GLY A 171 -9.01 -5.44 -1.17
CA GLY A 171 -7.88 -6.29 -1.49
C GLY A 171 -8.41 -7.60 -2.07
N ASP A 172 -8.48 -7.70 -3.40
CA ASP A 172 -9.25 -8.77 -4.06
C ASP A 172 -8.40 -9.92 -4.58
N ALA A 173 -7.09 -9.73 -4.67
CA ALA A 173 -6.18 -10.78 -5.08
C ALA A 173 -4.76 -10.60 -4.53
N PHE A 174 -4.03 -11.70 -4.42
CA PHE A 174 -2.64 -11.76 -3.97
C PHE A 174 -1.88 -12.81 -4.76
N GLY A 175 -0.61 -12.54 -5.06
CA GLY A 175 0.23 -13.48 -5.80
C GLY A 175 1.56 -12.90 -6.24
N THR A 176 1.96 -13.19 -7.46
CA THR A 176 3.19 -12.70 -8.07
C THR A 176 2.93 -11.91 -9.34
N ILE A 177 3.74 -10.90 -9.60
CA ILE A 177 3.68 -10.05 -10.79
C ILE A 177 5.05 -10.04 -11.46
N VAL A 178 5.08 -10.21 -12.78
CA VAL A 178 6.25 -9.96 -13.63
C VAL A 178 6.08 -8.59 -14.26
N LEU A 179 7.03 -7.69 -14.04
CA LEU A 179 7.01 -6.30 -14.51
C LEU A 179 7.72 -6.13 -15.86
N PRO A 180 7.54 -4.99 -16.53
CA PRO A 180 8.22 -4.71 -17.82
C PRO A 180 9.75 -4.73 -17.77
N ASP A 181 10.34 -4.51 -16.60
CA ASP A 181 11.80 -4.64 -16.37
C ASP A 181 12.28 -6.09 -16.21
N GLY A 182 11.36 -7.08 -16.32
CA GLY A 182 11.62 -8.51 -16.13
C GLY A 182 11.66 -8.95 -14.67
N SER A 183 11.55 -8.04 -13.71
CA SER A 183 11.52 -8.40 -12.29
C SER A 183 10.23 -9.14 -11.90
N THR A 184 10.35 -10.11 -11.01
CA THR A 184 9.20 -10.82 -10.43
C THR A 184 9.08 -10.44 -8.96
N ARG A 185 7.90 -10.00 -8.54
CA ARG A 185 7.64 -9.51 -7.19
C ARG A 185 6.37 -10.12 -6.60
N SER A 186 6.32 -10.26 -5.28
CA SER A 186 5.06 -10.52 -4.59
C SER A 186 4.17 -9.27 -4.68
N THR A 187 2.86 -9.46 -4.83
CA THR A 187 1.95 -8.34 -5.01
C THR A 187 0.59 -8.57 -4.36
N LEU A 188 0.02 -7.51 -3.81
CA LEU A 188 -1.38 -7.38 -3.44
C LEU A 188 -2.09 -6.57 -4.51
N ARG A 189 -3.19 -7.08 -5.06
CA ARG A 189 -4.06 -6.31 -5.93
C ARG A 189 -5.20 -5.69 -5.12
N VAL A 190 -5.39 -4.40 -5.31
CA VAL A 190 -6.51 -3.64 -4.76
C VAL A 190 -7.46 -3.28 -5.90
N LYS A 191 -8.71 -3.68 -5.77
CA LYS A 191 -9.81 -3.28 -6.66
C LYS A 191 -10.52 -2.08 -6.07
N ILE A 192 -10.77 -1.07 -6.89
CA ILE A 192 -11.42 0.18 -6.54
C ILE A 192 -12.61 0.38 -7.48
N ASP A 193 -13.82 0.33 -6.94
CA ASP A 193 -15.03 0.72 -7.65
C ASP A 193 -15.43 2.12 -7.20
N ARG A 194 -15.47 3.08 -8.11
CA ARG A 194 -15.82 4.48 -7.84
C ARG A 194 -16.94 4.91 -8.78
N GLU A 195 -17.97 5.53 -8.22
CA GLU A 195 -19.05 6.14 -8.97
C GLU A 195 -19.33 7.54 -8.45
N SER A 196 -19.66 8.47 -9.35
CA SER A 196 -20.12 9.79 -8.97
C SER A 196 -21.11 10.36 -9.99
N SER A 197 -21.87 11.33 -9.55
CA SER A 197 -22.81 12.08 -10.38
C SER A 197 -22.69 13.57 -10.14
N ASP A 198 -22.68 14.33 -11.24
CA ASP A 198 -22.68 15.78 -11.26
C ASP A 198 -24.06 16.28 -11.71
N THR A 199 -24.79 16.89 -10.80
CA THR A 199 -26.03 17.63 -11.18
C THR A 199 -25.64 19.02 -11.59
N ILE A 200 -25.91 19.36 -12.86
CA ILE A 200 -25.63 20.66 -13.45
C ILE A 200 -26.82 21.56 -13.20
N ILE A 201 -26.58 22.72 -12.61
CA ILE A 201 -27.61 23.69 -12.22
C ILE A 201 -27.28 25.03 -12.85
N ILE A 202 -28.25 25.63 -13.60
CA ILE A 202 -28.14 26.96 -14.17
C ILE A 202 -29.33 27.78 -13.68
N ASN A 203 -29.07 28.96 -13.11
CA ASN A 203 -30.11 29.83 -12.53
C ASN A 203 -31.05 29.07 -11.57
N GLU A 204 -30.44 28.24 -10.66
CA GLU A 204 -31.11 27.38 -9.69
C GLU A 204 -32.00 26.27 -10.29
N ILE A 205 -31.96 26.04 -11.59
CA ILE A 205 -32.72 25.00 -12.30
C ILE A 205 -31.75 23.86 -12.68
N PRO A 206 -31.99 22.60 -12.23
CA PRO A 206 -31.24 21.43 -12.70
C PRO A 206 -31.51 21.22 -14.20
N ILE A 207 -30.44 21.15 -15.00
CA ILE A 207 -30.53 21.01 -16.47
C ILE A 207 -29.98 19.68 -16.99
N GLY A 208 -29.24 18.93 -16.17
CA GLY A 208 -28.67 17.66 -16.57
C GLY A 208 -27.90 16.96 -15.44
N ILE A 209 -27.63 15.71 -15.66
CA ILE A 209 -26.79 14.89 -14.78
C ILE A 209 -25.74 14.21 -15.63
N ASN A 210 -24.47 14.39 -15.27
CA ASN A 210 -23.36 13.59 -15.77
C ASN A 210 -23.04 12.51 -14.76
N THR A 211 -22.69 11.32 -15.22
CA THR A 211 -22.24 10.22 -14.34
C THR A 211 -20.86 9.75 -14.75
N PHE A 212 -20.07 9.43 -13.74
CA PHE A 212 -18.77 8.82 -13.86
C PHE A 212 -18.79 7.50 -13.11
N ARG A 213 -18.29 6.44 -13.74
CA ARG A 213 -18.05 5.15 -13.09
C ARG A 213 -16.71 4.62 -13.52
N SER A 214 -15.91 4.15 -12.56
CA SER A 214 -14.68 3.46 -12.85
C SER A 214 -14.53 2.21 -11.99
N THR A 215 -13.88 1.21 -12.58
CA THR A 215 -13.29 0.08 -11.85
C THR A 215 -11.80 0.12 -12.14
N THR A 216 -11.01 0.29 -11.09
CA THR A 216 -9.54 0.35 -11.16
C THR A 216 -8.94 -0.82 -10.39
N TYR A 217 -7.96 -1.46 -10.97
CA TYR A 217 -7.14 -2.49 -10.34
C TYR A 217 -5.74 -1.95 -10.18
N GLN A 218 -5.17 -2.04 -8.97
CA GLN A 218 -3.84 -1.54 -8.63
C GLN A 218 -3.01 -2.63 -7.97
N TRP A 219 -1.80 -2.85 -8.46
CA TRP A 219 -0.87 -3.84 -7.92
C TRP A 219 0.18 -3.13 -7.07
N TYR A 220 0.23 -3.51 -5.80
CA TYR A 220 1.18 -3.01 -4.81
C TYR A 220 2.20 -4.07 -4.50
N THR A 221 3.49 -3.72 -4.53
CA THR A 221 4.60 -4.60 -4.15
C THR A 221 5.22 -4.13 -2.83
N ASN A 222 6.11 -4.92 -2.25
CA ASN A 222 6.79 -4.50 -1.03
C ASN A 222 7.88 -3.45 -1.28
N GLU A 223 8.43 -3.45 -2.48
CA GLU A 223 9.56 -2.61 -2.89
C GLU A 223 9.11 -1.22 -3.37
N SER A 224 7.81 -1.00 -3.53
CA SER A 224 7.25 0.26 -4.02
C SER A 224 6.24 0.82 -3.03
N LYS A 225 6.30 2.10 -2.76
CA LYS A 225 5.34 2.82 -1.90
C LYS A 225 3.98 2.97 -2.58
N TYR A 226 3.99 3.16 -3.89
CA TYR A 226 2.84 3.37 -4.75
C TYR A 226 2.52 2.12 -5.58
N PRO A 227 1.31 2.01 -6.18
CA PRO A 227 1.02 0.89 -7.06
C PRO A 227 1.95 0.91 -8.26
N VAL A 228 2.49 -0.26 -8.63
CA VAL A 228 3.42 -0.37 -9.77
C VAL A 228 2.68 -0.48 -11.11
N ILE A 229 1.51 -1.09 -11.12
CA ILE A 229 0.62 -1.22 -12.29
C ILE A 229 -0.78 -0.74 -11.90
N GLY A 230 -1.44 -0.04 -12.81
CA GLY A 230 -2.84 0.32 -12.76
C GLY A 230 -3.57 -0.11 -14.02
N ILE A 231 -4.78 -0.68 -13.88
CA ILE A 231 -5.71 -0.91 -14.99
C ILE A 231 -7.04 -0.28 -14.62
N SER A 232 -7.50 0.69 -15.40
CA SER A 232 -8.75 1.40 -15.17
C SER A 232 -9.73 1.22 -16.32
N TYR A 233 -10.95 0.87 -16.00
CA TYR A 233 -12.10 0.86 -16.89
C TYR A 233 -13.00 2.02 -16.52
N VAL A 234 -13.20 2.96 -17.43
CA VAL A 234 -13.92 4.22 -17.18
C VAL A 234 -15.14 4.31 -18.09
N ASN A 235 -16.27 4.67 -17.50
CA ASN A 235 -17.51 4.95 -18.18
C ASN A 235 -17.99 6.35 -17.78
N LEU A 236 -18.14 7.21 -18.76
CA LEU A 236 -18.65 8.57 -18.65
C LEU A 236 -19.97 8.67 -19.36
N GLN A 237 -20.98 9.23 -18.72
CA GLN A 237 -22.24 9.61 -19.38
C GLN A 237 -22.41 11.13 -19.24
N THR A 238 -22.33 11.82 -20.35
CA THR A 238 -22.46 13.27 -20.43
C THR A 238 -23.60 13.63 -21.39
N ASN A 239 -24.62 14.32 -20.90
CA ASN A 239 -25.81 14.68 -21.70
C ASN A 239 -26.43 13.46 -22.40
N GLY A 240 -26.48 12.31 -21.74
CA GLY A 240 -27.02 11.06 -22.31
C GLY A 240 -26.08 10.31 -23.24
N ILE A 241 -24.93 10.86 -23.61
CA ILE A 241 -23.91 10.19 -24.45
C ILE A 241 -22.97 9.40 -23.54
N LEU A 242 -22.87 8.09 -23.80
CA LEU A 242 -21.93 7.19 -23.12
C LEU A 242 -20.61 7.18 -23.85
N SER A 243 -19.52 7.40 -23.12
CA SER A 243 -18.14 7.20 -23.56
C SER A 243 -17.45 6.23 -22.60
N SER A 244 -16.73 5.25 -23.13
CA SER A 244 -15.99 4.28 -22.33
C SER A 244 -14.57 4.15 -22.85
N TYR A 245 -13.62 4.06 -21.93
CA TYR A 245 -12.22 3.79 -22.28
C TYR A 245 -11.55 2.93 -21.21
N LYS A 246 -10.44 2.36 -21.60
CA LYS A 246 -9.55 1.61 -20.74
C LYS A 246 -8.20 2.31 -20.70
N GLN A 247 -7.57 2.32 -19.55
CA GLN A 247 -6.24 2.87 -19.35
C GLN A 247 -5.39 1.85 -18.61
N VAL A 248 -4.12 1.78 -18.97
CA VAL A 248 -3.11 0.94 -18.31
C VAL A 248 -1.93 1.83 -17.99
N ASP A 249 -1.55 1.84 -16.71
CA ASP A 249 -0.47 2.66 -16.18
C ASP A 249 0.65 1.77 -15.64
N TYR A 250 1.90 2.16 -15.91
CA TYR A 250 3.08 1.62 -15.27
C TYR A 250 3.81 2.76 -14.54
N ASN A 251 3.94 2.64 -13.23
CA ASN A 251 4.56 3.66 -12.40
C ASN A 251 6.01 3.29 -12.11
N ILE A 252 6.90 4.22 -12.43
CA ILE A 252 8.34 4.12 -12.18
C ILE A 252 8.64 5.12 -11.06
N GLU A 253 8.94 4.61 -9.86
CA GLU A 253 9.40 5.46 -8.77
C GLU A 253 10.77 6.03 -9.14
N THR A 254 10.90 7.36 -9.03
CA THR A 254 12.22 7.98 -9.05
C THR A 254 12.83 7.74 -7.67
N PRO A 255 14.04 7.16 -7.58
CA PRO A 255 14.71 7.05 -6.30
C PRO A 255 14.88 8.47 -5.73
N THR A 256 14.17 8.79 -4.66
CA THR A 256 14.48 9.97 -3.87
C THR A 256 15.76 9.65 -3.10
N ASP A 257 16.77 10.51 -3.20
CA ASP A 257 18.02 10.46 -2.41
C ASP A 257 17.78 10.73 -0.91
N VAL A 258 16.70 10.22 -0.37
CA VAL A 258 16.43 10.23 1.07
C VAL A 258 16.57 8.79 1.53
N ASP A 259 17.56 8.55 2.39
CA ASP A 259 17.78 7.31 3.14
C ASP A 259 16.56 6.96 4.03
N ASP A 260 15.39 6.79 3.45
CA ASP A 260 14.33 6.01 4.04
C ASP A 260 14.58 4.56 3.61
N GLU A 261 15.34 3.86 4.44
CA GLU A 261 15.36 2.41 4.43
C GLU A 261 13.92 1.90 4.48
N PHE A 262 13.30 1.72 3.30
CA PHE A 262 12.17 0.79 3.22
C PHE A 262 12.71 -0.54 3.75
N PRO A 263 12.11 -1.11 4.80
CA PRO A 263 12.52 -2.43 5.21
C PRO A 263 12.33 -3.33 4.00
N GLN A 264 13.44 -3.65 3.34
CA GLN A 264 13.47 -4.77 2.40
C GLN A 264 12.90 -5.94 3.19
N ILE A 265 11.78 -6.50 2.73
CA ILE A 265 11.39 -7.82 3.21
C ILE A 265 12.47 -8.75 2.68
N VAL A 266 13.55 -8.81 3.43
CA VAL A 266 14.47 -9.91 3.35
C VAL A 266 13.59 -11.12 3.61
N ASN A 267 13.50 -12.05 2.65
CA ASN A 267 13.00 -13.39 2.90
C ASN A 267 13.83 -13.95 4.08
N GLY A 268 13.40 -13.68 5.30
CA GLY A 268 14.23 -13.91 6.45
C GLY A 268 13.58 -13.48 7.76
N PHE A 269 14.40 -13.47 8.73
CA PHE A 269 14.20 -13.09 10.08
C PHE A 269 14.59 -11.60 10.25
N GLU A 270 13.66 -10.76 10.70
CA GLU A 270 13.85 -9.31 10.85
C GLU A 270 13.40 -8.82 12.22
N LEU A 271 14.14 -7.87 12.79
CA LEU A 271 13.77 -7.13 13.98
C LEU A 271 13.68 -5.65 13.63
N LEU A 272 12.50 -5.05 13.82
CA LEU A 272 12.26 -3.64 13.46
C LEU A 272 12.77 -2.69 14.53
N GLN A 273 12.96 -1.41 14.18
CA GLN A 273 13.26 -0.36 15.14
C GLN A 273 12.04 -0.16 16.05
N ASN A 274 12.29 -0.09 17.36
CA ASN A 274 11.23 0.18 18.33
C ASN A 274 10.61 1.56 18.11
N TYR A 275 9.31 1.68 18.31
CA TYR A 275 8.58 2.93 18.16
C TYR A 275 7.65 3.19 19.36
N PRO A 276 7.69 4.43 19.92
CA PRO A 276 8.63 5.52 19.61
C PRO A 276 10.09 5.23 20.02
N ASN A 277 11.05 5.91 19.38
CA ASN A 277 12.46 5.94 19.79
C ASN A 277 13.07 7.31 19.45
N PRO A 278 13.49 8.15 20.44
CA PRO A 278 13.47 7.87 21.88
C PRO A 278 12.05 7.66 22.46
N PHE A 279 11.95 6.96 23.62
CA PHE A 279 10.66 6.61 24.24
C PHE A 279 10.57 6.99 25.73
N ASN A 280 9.34 7.12 26.25
CA ASN A 280 9.04 7.46 27.65
C ASN A 280 7.66 6.96 28.07
N PRO A 281 7.50 6.10 29.08
CA PRO A 281 8.45 5.05 29.46
C PRO A 281 8.23 3.77 28.63
N SER A 282 7.22 3.72 27.75
CA SER A 282 6.83 2.55 26.97
C SER A 282 7.19 2.69 25.49
N THR A 283 7.49 1.56 24.86
CA THR A 283 7.75 1.46 23.42
C THR A 283 7.28 0.11 22.90
N LYS A 284 6.97 0.03 21.60
CA LYS A 284 6.62 -1.20 20.93
C LYS A 284 7.83 -1.73 20.16
N ILE A 285 8.06 -3.04 20.22
CA ILE A 285 9.10 -3.75 19.49
C ILE A 285 8.40 -4.76 18.58
N SER A 286 8.63 -4.64 17.28
CA SER A 286 8.01 -5.50 16.28
C SER A 286 9.08 -6.29 15.53
N TRP A 287 8.76 -7.51 15.11
CA TRP A 287 9.64 -8.35 14.32
C TRP A 287 8.90 -9.29 13.41
N HIS A 288 9.60 -9.81 12.42
CA HIS A 288 9.11 -10.82 11.49
C HIS A 288 9.99 -12.07 11.52
N SER A 289 9.37 -13.23 11.44
CA SER A 289 10.04 -14.52 11.28
C SER A 289 9.43 -15.28 10.11
N SER A 290 10.23 -15.62 9.11
CA SER A 290 9.79 -16.40 7.94
C SER A 290 9.61 -17.88 8.24
N GLU A 291 10.12 -18.36 9.38
CA GLU A 291 10.07 -19.78 9.79
C GLU A 291 9.57 -19.88 11.22
N GLY A 292 8.83 -20.96 11.52
CA GLY A 292 8.45 -21.28 12.89
C GLY A 292 9.69 -21.76 13.67
N SER A 293 9.96 -21.14 14.83
CA SER A 293 11.08 -21.47 15.69
C SER A 293 10.84 -21.05 17.13
N HIS A 294 11.68 -21.53 18.04
CA HIS A 294 11.79 -20.94 19.37
C HIS A 294 12.43 -19.56 19.24
N GLN A 295 11.74 -18.53 19.73
CA GLN A 295 12.17 -17.13 19.64
C GLN A 295 12.38 -16.57 21.04
N THR A 296 13.49 -15.82 21.22
CA THR A 296 13.77 -15.07 22.43
C THR A 296 14.01 -13.62 22.09
N LEU A 297 13.30 -12.69 22.75
CA LEU A 297 13.53 -11.26 22.68
C LEU A 297 13.94 -10.75 24.04
N LYS A 298 15.16 -10.25 24.15
CA LYS A 298 15.77 -9.83 25.41
C LYS A 298 16.30 -8.40 25.32
N ILE A 299 16.26 -7.71 26.45
CA ILE A 299 16.73 -6.33 26.61
C ILE A 299 17.99 -6.32 27.45
N TYR A 300 18.98 -5.55 27.02
CA TYR A 300 20.28 -5.40 27.69
C TYR A 300 20.60 -3.93 27.94
N ASN A 301 21.33 -3.65 29.03
CA ASN A 301 21.96 -2.36 29.23
C ASN A 301 23.28 -2.27 28.40
N VAL A 302 23.92 -1.09 28.42
CA VAL A 302 25.18 -0.85 27.68
C VAL A 302 26.38 -1.70 28.16
N LEU A 303 26.28 -2.31 29.34
CA LEU A 303 27.29 -3.23 29.88
C LEU A 303 27.04 -4.68 29.43
N GLY A 304 25.99 -4.92 28.63
CA GLY A 304 25.60 -6.27 28.20
C GLY A 304 24.83 -7.08 29.24
N THR A 305 24.42 -6.47 30.35
CA THR A 305 23.61 -7.14 31.37
C THR A 305 22.16 -7.21 30.92
N GLU A 306 21.56 -8.38 30.92
CA GLU A 306 20.12 -8.57 30.64
C GLU A 306 19.28 -7.87 31.70
N VAL A 307 18.34 -7.03 31.26
CA VAL A 307 17.42 -6.27 32.13
C VAL A 307 15.97 -6.72 31.99
N ALA A 308 15.60 -7.38 30.89
CA ALA A 308 14.29 -7.98 30.68
C ALA A 308 14.33 -9.07 29.61
N THR A 309 13.47 -10.08 29.74
CA THR A 309 13.09 -11.01 28.66
C THR A 309 11.62 -10.75 28.32
N LEU A 310 11.35 -10.36 27.07
CA LEU A 310 10.01 -10.03 26.60
C LEU A 310 9.30 -11.20 25.92
N VAL A 311 10.08 -12.06 25.24
CA VAL A 311 9.59 -13.27 24.57
C VAL A 311 10.59 -14.39 24.81
N ASP A 312 10.09 -15.60 25.11
CA ASP A 312 10.87 -16.83 25.22
C ASP A 312 9.95 -18.03 24.99
N GLU A 313 9.52 -18.21 23.74
CA GLU A 313 8.55 -19.25 23.35
C GLU A 313 8.66 -19.64 21.87
N TYR A 314 8.06 -20.77 21.52
CA TYR A 314 7.89 -21.15 20.12
C TYR A 314 6.86 -20.27 19.44
N LYS A 315 7.24 -19.65 18.32
CA LYS A 315 6.33 -18.86 17.47
C LYS A 315 6.34 -19.41 16.04
N PRO A 316 5.17 -19.59 15.40
CA PRO A 316 5.07 -19.90 13.97
C PRO A 316 5.73 -18.83 13.10
N ALA A 317 5.81 -19.03 11.80
CA ALA A 317 6.13 -17.98 10.85
C ALA A 317 5.06 -16.87 10.93
N GLY A 318 5.49 -15.60 10.98
CA GLY A 318 4.56 -14.46 11.11
C GLY A 318 5.23 -13.18 11.58
N SER A 319 4.42 -12.13 11.71
CA SER A 319 4.81 -10.84 12.31
C SER A 319 4.27 -10.74 13.72
N TYR A 320 5.08 -10.20 14.62
CA TYR A 320 4.81 -10.11 16.04
C TYR A 320 5.13 -8.72 16.57
N GLU A 321 4.45 -8.34 17.63
CA GLU A 321 4.68 -7.08 18.35
C GLU A 321 4.56 -7.34 19.84
N VAL A 322 5.40 -6.65 20.64
CA VAL A 322 5.32 -6.64 22.10
C VAL A 322 5.57 -5.23 22.63
N GLU A 323 4.82 -4.84 23.63
CA GLU A 323 5.04 -3.59 24.35
C GLU A 323 6.07 -3.81 25.46
N PHE A 324 7.05 -2.89 25.54
CA PHE A 324 8.07 -2.85 26.60
C PHE A 324 7.86 -1.61 27.47
N ASP A 325 7.56 -1.83 28.75
CA ASP A 325 7.51 -0.80 29.77
C ASP A 325 8.82 -0.73 30.55
N ALA A 326 9.57 0.35 30.34
CA ALA A 326 10.84 0.65 31.00
C ALA A 326 10.70 1.60 32.21
N SER A 327 9.50 1.72 32.82
CA SER A 327 9.24 2.62 33.94
C SER A 327 10.19 2.42 35.13
N LYS A 328 10.72 1.22 35.32
CA LYS A 328 11.68 0.87 36.39
C LYS A 328 13.15 1.04 36.02
N LEU A 329 13.45 1.39 34.76
CA LEU A 329 14.82 1.57 34.27
C LEU A 329 15.20 3.05 34.28
N SER A 330 16.50 3.38 34.33
CA SER A 330 17.02 4.74 34.23
C SER A 330 17.05 5.20 32.79
N SER A 331 16.94 6.54 32.54
CA SER A 331 17.18 7.12 31.21
C SER A 331 18.55 6.67 30.70
N GLY A 332 18.63 6.33 29.42
CA GLY A 332 19.87 5.84 28.81
C GLY A 332 19.64 5.01 27.55
N VAL A 333 20.74 4.48 27.05
CA VAL A 333 20.73 3.59 25.87
C VAL A 333 20.59 2.14 26.32
N TYR A 334 19.74 1.39 25.64
CA TYR A 334 19.53 -0.04 25.81
C TYR A 334 19.66 -0.74 24.45
N LEU A 335 19.94 -2.03 24.49
CA LEU A 335 19.96 -2.89 23.32
C LEU A 335 18.85 -3.92 23.48
N TYR A 336 18.17 -4.23 22.40
CA TYR A 336 17.24 -5.36 22.35
C TYR A 336 17.69 -6.34 21.28
N SER A 337 17.65 -7.61 21.62
CA SER A 337 18.17 -8.70 20.79
C SER A 337 17.12 -9.76 20.62
N LEU A 338 16.80 -10.06 19.38
CA LEU A 338 15.92 -11.15 18.99
C LEU A 338 16.74 -12.30 18.43
N GLN A 339 16.52 -13.48 18.98
CA GLN A 339 17.11 -14.74 18.48
C GLN A 339 15.99 -15.66 17.98
N SER A 340 16.22 -16.32 16.84
CA SER A 340 15.33 -17.31 16.22
C SER A 340 16.20 -18.42 15.62
N GLY A 341 16.23 -19.58 16.24
CA GLY A 341 17.14 -20.65 15.88
C GLY A 341 18.62 -20.21 15.98
N SER A 342 19.34 -20.25 14.88
CA SER A 342 20.76 -19.82 14.80
C SER A 342 20.93 -18.33 14.45
N LYS A 343 19.85 -17.61 14.12
CA LYS A 343 19.90 -16.21 13.71
C LYS A 343 19.70 -15.29 14.92
N THR A 344 20.46 -14.19 14.98
CA THR A 344 20.33 -13.16 16.02
C THR A 344 20.44 -11.78 15.39
N ILE A 345 19.52 -10.89 15.74
CA ILE A 345 19.53 -9.48 15.35
C ILE A 345 19.44 -8.63 16.61
N THR A 346 20.27 -7.58 16.69
CA THR A 346 20.29 -6.65 17.83
C THR A 346 20.13 -5.22 17.33
N ARG A 347 19.30 -4.44 18.04
CA ARG A 347 19.07 -3.02 17.78
C ARG A 347 19.23 -2.18 19.05
N LYS A 348 19.38 -0.89 18.85
CA LYS A 348 19.54 0.13 19.91
C LYS A 348 18.23 0.89 20.12
N MET A 349 17.90 1.19 21.39
CA MET A 349 16.81 2.08 21.77
C MET A 349 17.26 3.08 22.83
N THR A 350 16.59 4.22 22.92
CA THR A 350 16.92 5.29 23.86
C THR A 350 15.71 5.61 24.74
N LEU A 351 15.86 5.41 26.06
CA LEU A 351 14.86 5.78 27.06
C LEU A 351 15.16 7.21 27.56
N ILE A 352 14.16 8.06 27.56
CA ILE A 352 14.17 9.43 28.11
C ILE A 352 13.06 9.53 29.15
N LYS A 353 13.40 9.94 30.35
CA LYS A 353 12.43 10.25 31.43
C LYS A 353 12.48 11.70 31.77
#